data_6889ee79b86cc106f7bb35246cc662f5
#
_entry.id   6889ee79b86cc106f7bb35246cc662f5
#
_cell.length_a   1.000
_cell.length_b   1.000
_cell.length_c   1.000
_cell.angle_alpha   90.00
_cell.angle_beta   90.00
_cell.angle_gamma   90.00
#
_symmetry.space_group_name_H-M   'P 1'
#
loop_
_entity.id
_entity.type
_entity.pdbx_description
1 polymer ?
#
loop_
_entity_poly.entity_id
_entity_poly.type
_entity_poly.pdbx_seq_one_letter_code
_entity_poly.pdbx_strand_id
1 'polypeptide(L)'
;SLPLRVVEKLELFLYRKSAAVAALTYAFKRNLVSRGIDPNKIWVVRNGVDAGRYGFRTRHAQLEAEHGLKGKFVIGYIGTHGLAHALDQVIESAFLLKNEKNIRFLFAGAGAARASLIEQAGQLGLSNVVFLPMQPKERIPDIWSLCDLALVHLKDEPTFTEVIPSKIFEAMGMGLPILIAAPKGEATDIVTAEQAGIVVSPPNPNSLADAICKLRDDVATRKTYAKNALAAAPQYSREKQADEMIEVFASVISGVSHTAKEIS
;
A
#
# COMPACT_ATOMS: atom_id res chain seq x y z
N SER A 1 14.02 13.64 -23.13
CA SER A 1 14.47 13.11 -24.45
C SER A 1 13.36 13.21 -25.48
N LEU A 2 13.70 13.28 -26.78
CA LEU A 2 12.73 13.36 -27.88
C LEU A 2 11.68 12.21 -27.85
N PRO A 3 12.05 10.94 -27.59
CA PRO A 3 11.08 9.86 -27.48
C PRO A 3 10.05 10.07 -26.37
N LEU A 4 10.46 10.57 -25.20
CA LEU A 4 9.54 10.85 -24.10
C LEU A 4 8.50 11.91 -24.46
N ARG A 5 8.90 12.97 -25.18
CA ARG A 5 7.96 14.01 -25.64
C ARG A 5 6.94 13.48 -26.66
N VAL A 6 7.34 12.52 -27.48
CA VAL A 6 6.41 11.87 -28.44
C VAL A 6 5.39 11.02 -27.70
N VAL A 7 5.83 10.20 -26.74
CA VAL A 7 4.94 9.40 -25.91
C VAL A 7 3.99 10.27 -25.11
N GLU A 8 4.47 11.35 -24.50
CA GLU A 8 3.65 12.31 -23.77
C GLU A 8 2.57 12.98 -24.65
N LYS A 9 2.94 13.38 -25.88
CA LYS A 9 1.97 13.93 -26.83
C LYS A 9 0.90 12.91 -27.24
N LEU A 10 1.29 11.64 -27.42
CA LEU A 10 0.36 10.58 -27.74
C LEU A 10 -0.59 10.32 -26.54
N GLU A 11 -0.05 10.27 -25.33
CA GLU A 11 -0.84 10.12 -24.10
C GLU A 11 -1.90 11.23 -24.00
N LEU A 12 -1.49 12.51 -24.10
CA LEU A 12 -2.42 13.64 -24.03
C LEU A 12 -3.43 13.64 -25.17
N PHE A 13 -3.04 13.21 -26.37
CA PHE A 13 -3.95 13.04 -27.49
C PHE A 13 -5.05 12.02 -27.17
N LEU A 14 -4.69 10.86 -26.62
CA LEU A 14 -5.64 9.83 -26.21
C LEU A 14 -6.62 10.35 -25.15
N TYR A 15 -6.13 11.02 -24.12
CA TYR A 15 -7.00 11.63 -23.09
C TYR A 15 -7.96 12.68 -23.68
N ARG A 16 -7.49 13.53 -24.61
CA ARG A 16 -8.35 14.54 -25.26
C ARG A 16 -9.43 13.91 -26.13
N LYS A 17 -9.12 12.78 -26.77
CA LYS A 17 -10.05 12.06 -27.68
C LYS A 17 -10.99 11.10 -26.96
N SER A 18 -10.66 10.67 -25.75
CA SER A 18 -11.54 9.81 -24.95
C SER A 18 -12.82 10.54 -24.56
N ALA A 19 -13.94 9.83 -24.48
CA ALA A 19 -15.20 10.35 -23.96
C ALA A 19 -15.12 10.59 -22.43
N ALA A 20 -14.44 9.72 -21.69
CA ALA A 20 -14.14 9.85 -20.27
C ALA A 20 -12.73 9.32 -19.98
N VAL A 21 -12.16 9.72 -18.85
CA VAL A 21 -10.88 9.24 -18.33
C VAL A 21 -11.09 8.80 -16.88
N ALA A 22 -10.81 7.54 -16.56
CA ALA A 22 -10.79 7.04 -15.20
C ALA A 22 -9.35 7.14 -14.63
N ALA A 23 -9.15 8.02 -13.66
CA ALA A 23 -7.90 8.19 -12.94
C ALA A 23 -7.94 7.43 -11.60
N LEU A 24 -6.80 6.90 -11.16
CA LEU A 24 -6.73 6.11 -9.91
C LEU A 24 -6.67 6.99 -8.65
N THR A 25 -6.29 8.27 -8.79
CA THR A 25 -6.10 9.20 -7.67
C THR A 25 -6.56 10.60 -8.05
N TYR A 26 -6.91 11.40 -7.06
CA TYR A 26 -7.16 12.83 -7.28
C TYR A 26 -5.89 13.57 -7.71
N ALA A 27 -4.73 13.12 -7.27
CA ALA A 27 -3.46 13.68 -7.72
C ALA A 27 -3.27 13.50 -9.23
N PHE A 28 -3.54 12.30 -9.78
CA PHE A 28 -3.54 12.09 -11.22
C PHE A 28 -4.59 12.94 -11.94
N LYS A 29 -5.79 13.10 -11.36
CA LYS A 29 -6.79 14.04 -11.93
C LYS A 29 -6.24 15.45 -11.99
N ARG A 30 -5.68 15.97 -10.88
CA ARG A 30 -5.07 17.33 -10.87
C ARG A 30 -3.93 17.46 -11.89
N ASN A 31 -3.07 16.46 -12.00
CA ASN A 31 -1.99 16.43 -12.98
C ASN A 31 -2.52 16.52 -14.42
N LEU A 32 -3.53 15.71 -14.78
CA LEU A 32 -4.15 15.74 -16.10
C LEU A 32 -4.83 17.09 -16.40
N VAL A 33 -5.52 17.68 -15.42
CA VAL A 33 -6.14 19.00 -15.55
C VAL A 33 -5.07 20.06 -15.79
N SER A 34 -3.96 20.06 -15.06
CA SER A 34 -2.86 21.02 -15.27
C SER A 34 -2.22 20.89 -16.65
N ARG A 35 -2.33 19.71 -17.29
CA ARG A 35 -1.86 19.44 -18.65
C ARG A 35 -2.94 19.69 -19.72
N GLY A 36 -4.06 20.33 -19.35
CA GLY A 36 -5.11 20.81 -20.26
C GLY A 36 -6.14 19.74 -20.66
N ILE A 37 -6.40 18.76 -19.81
CA ILE A 37 -7.51 17.82 -19.98
C ILE A 37 -8.71 18.36 -19.21
N ASP A 38 -9.89 18.33 -19.82
CA ASP A 38 -11.15 18.80 -19.24
C ASP A 38 -11.46 18.07 -17.92
N PRO A 39 -11.58 18.76 -16.77
CA PRO A 39 -11.87 18.15 -15.48
C PRO A 39 -13.20 17.39 -15.44
N ASN A 40 -14.19 17.79 -16.26
CA ASN A 40 -15.52 17.18 -16.28
C ASN A 40 -15.54 15.78 -16.90
N LYS A 41 -14.52 15.41 -17.67
CA LYS A 41 -14.38 14.07 -18.22
C LYS A 41 -13.47 13.16 -17.40
N ILE A 42 -12.83 13.68 -16.32
CA ILE A 42 -11.92 12.89 -15.49
C ILE A 42 -12.65 12.43 -14.22
N TRP A 43 -12.87 11.15 -14.14
CA TRP A 43 -13.44 10.45 -12.99
C TRP A 43 -12.30 9.89 -12.13
N VAL A 44 -12.47 9.89 -10.81
CA VAL A 44 -11.52 9.19 -9.93
C VAL A 44 -12.17 7.89 -9.50
N VAL A 45 -11.61 6.79 -9.98
CA VAL A 45 -12.03 5.42 -9.66
C VAL A 45 -10.84 4.72 -9.02
N ARG A 46 -10.83 4.64 -7.70
CA ARG A 46 -9.69 4.07 -6.96
C ARG A 46 -9.62 2.55 -7.09
N ASN A 47 -8.40 2.01 -7.03
CA ASN A 47 -8.23 0.57 -6.92
C ASN A 47 -8.88 0.05 -5.63
N GLY A 48 -9.49 -1.13 -5.74
CA GLY A 48 -10.12 -1.79 -4.62
C GLY A 48 -9.47 -3.13 -4.28
N VAL A 49 -9.75 -3.63 -3.06
CA VAL A 49 -9.39 -4.97 -2.61
C VAL A 49 -10.54 -5.94 -2.90
N ASP A 50 -10.17 -7.18 -3.20
CA ASP A 50 -11.13 -8.30 -3.33
C ASP A 50 -11.61 -8.73 -1.93
N ALA A 51 -12.78 -8.25 -1.52
CA ALA A 51 -13.35 -8.53 -0.20
C ALA A 51 -13.67 -10.02 0.02
N GLY A 52 -13.91 -10.78 -1.05
CA GLY A 52 -14.09 -12.23 -0.97
C GLY A 52 -12.79 -12.97 -0.63
N ARG A 53 -11.65 -12.39 -0.96
CA ARG A 53 -10.32 -12.97 -0.71
C ARG A 53 -9.69 -12.47 0.58
N TYR A 54 -9.74 -11.15 0.82
CA TYR A 54 -9.12 -10.51 1.97
C TYR A 54 -10.17 -10.25 3.04
N GLY A 55 -10.09 -11.01 4.11
CA GLY A 55 -10.94 -10.90 5.29
C GLY A 55 -10.15 -11.30 6.54
N PHE A 56 -10.61 -10.87 7.71
CA PHE A 56 -9.98 -11.25 8.97
C PHE A 56 -9.79 -12.77 9.05
N ARG A 57 -8.58 -13.20 9.37
CA ARG A 57 -8.21 -14.61 9.57
C ARG A 57 -7.41 -14.78 10.84
N THR A 58 -7.60 -15.90 11.48
CA THR A 58 -6.68 -16.35 12.53
C THR A 58 -5.32 -16.67 11.93
N ARG A 59 -4.27 -16.50 12.70
CA ARG A 59 -2.90 -16.76 12.29
C ARG A 59 -2.73 -18.21 11.81
N HIS A 60 -2.13 -18.39 10.64
CA HIS A 60 -1.97 -19.72 10.03
C HIS A 60 -0.89 -20.52 10.77
N ALA A 61 -1.30 -21.42 11.67
CA ALA A 61 -0.44 -22.09 12.64
C ALA A 61 0.75 -22.87 12.00
N GLN A 62 0.51 -23.55 10.86
CA GLN A 62 1.57 -24.29 10.19
C GLN A 62 2.64 -23.35 9.62
N LEU A 63 2.25 -22.28 8.92
CA LEU A 63 3.19 -21.29 8.38
C LEU A 63 3.91 -20.52 9.47
N GLU A 64 3.21 -20.23 10.58
CA GLU A 64 3.80 -19.60 11.76
C GLU A 64 4.94 -20.45 12.34
N ALA A 65 4.71 -21.76 12.47
CA ALA A 65 5.73 -22.70 12.95
C ALA A 65 6.88 -22.89 11.96
N GLU A 66 6.57 -23.06 10.67
CA GLU A 66 7.54 -23.25 9.58
C GLU A 66 8.55 -22.10 9.51
N HIS A 67 8.10 -20.87 9.74
CA HIS A 67 8.95 -19.68 9.63
C HIS A 67 9.43 -19.14 10.99
N GLY A 68 9.23 -19.87 12.08
CA GLY A 68 9.71 -19.49 13.42
C GLY A 68 9.06 -18.21 13.96
N LEU A 69 7.80 -17.95 13.59
CA LEU A 69 7.07 -16.72 13.94
C LEU A 69 6.20 -16.86 15.20
N LYS A 70 6.15 -18.07 15.81
CA LYS A 70 5.32 -18.32 17.00
C LYS A 70 5.71 -17.41 18.15
N GLY A 71 4.72 -16.68 18.67
CA GLY A 71 4.92 -15.73 19.77
C GLY A 71 5.74 -14.50 19.40
N LYS A 72 5.90 -14.20 18.11
CA LYS A 72 6.60 -13.01 17.63
C LYS A 72 5.61 -11.94 17.21
N PHE A 73 6.02 -10.68 17.36
CA PHE A 73 5.40 -9.52 16.76
C PHE A 73 5.95 -9.38 15.34
N VAL A 74 5.10 -9.57 14.36
CA VAL A 74 5.49 -9.68 12.95
C VAL A 74 5.07 -8.44 12.16
N ILE A 75 6.06 -7.76 11.58
CA ILE A 75 5.88 -6.66 10.65
C ILE A 75 5.96 -7.23 9.23
N GLY A 76 4.86 -7.19 8.49
CA GLY A 76 4.78 -7.76 7.15
C GLY A 76 4.92 -6.71 6.05
N TYR A 77 5.88 -6.92 5.15
CA TYR A 77 5.92 -6.26 3.85
C TYR A 77 5.63 -7.30 2.76
N ILE A 78 4.43 -7.25 2.19
CA ILE A 78 3.98 -8.21 1.18
C ILE A 78 3.76 -7.48 -0.15
N GLY A 79 4.43 -7.97 -1.21
CA GLY A 79 4.33 -7.39 -2.55
C GLY A 79 5.66 -7.24 -3.27
N THR A 80 5.72 -6.32 -4.24
CA THR A 80 6.90 -6.11 -5.07
C THR A 80 8.07 -5.54 -4.27
N HIS A 81 9.21 -6.21 -4.34
CA HIS A 81 10.51 -5.72 -3.82
C HIS A 81 11.19 -4.86 -4.91
N GLY A 82 10.58 -3.72 -5.23
CA GLY A 82 11.06 -2.80 -6.25
C GLY A 82 11.85 -1.64 -5.68
N LEU A 83 12.65 -0.97 -6.52
CA LEU A 83 13.47 0.18 -6.15
C LEU A 83 12.65 1.37 -5.62
N ALA A 84 11.38 1.47 -6.01
CA ALA A 84 10.43 2.48 -5.57
C ALA A 84 10.06 2.38 -4.07
N HIS A 85 10.31 1.23 -3.46
CA HIS A 85 9.86 0.95 -2.10
C HIS A 85 10.92 1.19 -1.02
N ALA A 86 12.17 1.52 -1.40
CA ALA A 86 13.28 1.81 -0.47
C ALA A 86 13.36 0.81 0.71
N LEU A 87 13.28 -0.49 0.40
CA LEU A 87 13.24 -1.54 1.43
C LEU A 87 14.58 -1.74 2.13
N ASP A 88 15.67 -1.23 1.59
CA ASP A 88 16.97 -1.07 2.25
C ASP A 88 16.84 -0.32 3.58
N GLN A 89 16.03 0.75 3.62
CA GLN A 89 15.74 1.51 4.85
C GLN A 89 14.97 0.66 5.89
N VAL A 90 14.13 -0.27 5.42
CA VAL A 90 13.44 -1.21 6.30
C VAL A 90 14.43 -2.24 6.87
N ILE A 91 15.42 -2.69 6.09
CA ILE A 91 16.51 -3.55 6.58
C ILE A 91 17.37 -2.81 7.62
N GLU A 92 17.63 -1.52 7.44
CA GLU A 92 18.31 -0.70 8.45
C GLU A 92 17.50 -0.60 9.75
N SER A 93 16.18 -0.42 9.65
CA SER A 93 15.29 -0.46 10.82
C SER A 93 15.31 -1.83 11.52
N ALA A 94 15.36 -2.91 10.74
CA ALA A 94 15.49 -4.26 11.30
C ALA A 94 16.83 -4.45 12.02
N PHE A 95 17.89 -3.83 11.53
CA PHE A 95 19.20 -3.84 12.21
C PHE A 95 19.15 -3.08 13.55
N LEU A 96 18.48 -1.92 13.62
CA LEU A 96 18.27 -1.20 14.88
C LEU A 96 17.53 -2.06 15.91
N LEU A 97 16.60 -2.92 15.44
CA LEU A 97 15.77 -3.78 16.27
C LEU A 97 16.31 -5.23 16.40
N LYS A 98 17.55 -5.52 16.01
CA LYS A 98 18.12 -6.88 15.99
C LYS A 98 18.18 -7.55 17.36
N ASN A 99 18.27 -6.76 18.43
CA ASN A 99 18.31 -7.25 19.81
C ASN A 99 16.90 -7.48 20.41
N GLU A 100 15.84 -7.05 19.73
CA GLU A 100 14.45 -7.27 20.12
C GLU A 100 14.02 -8.70 19.75
N LYS A 101 14.17 -9.62 20.71
CA LYS A 101 13.97 -11.08 20.48
C LYS A 101 12.59 -11.48 19.98
N ASN A 102 11.59 -10.64 20.22
CA ASN A 102 10.20 -10.88 19.85
C ASN A 102 9.75 -10.17 18.55
N ILE A 103 10.57 -9.33 17.93
CA ILE A 103 10.25 -8.66 16.66
C ILE A 103 10.76 -9.48 15.47
N ARG A 104 9.92 -9.60 14.44
CA ARG A 104 10.27 -10.19 13.15
C ARG A 104 9.76 -9.35 11.99
N PHE A 105 10.61 -9.18 10.99
CA PHE A 105 10.26 -8.59 9.71
C PHE A 105 10.02 -9.72 8.70
N LEU A 106 8.84 -9.75 8.10
CA LEU A 106 8.44 -10.72 7.09
C LEU A 106 8.33 -10.04 5.72
N PHE A 107 9.23 -10.37 4.83
CA PHE A 107 9.18 -9.91 3.43
C PHE A 107 8.67 -11.06 2.54
N ALA A 108 7.54 -10.87 1.87
CA ALA A 108 7.01 -11.85 0.94
C ALA A 108 6.81 -11.23 -0.44
N GLY A 109 7.45 -11.79 -1.46
CA GLY A 109 7.34 -11.29 -2.82
C GLY A 109 8.59 -11.46 -3.68
N ALA A 110 8.58 -10.75 -4.80
CA ALA A 110 9.68 -10.70 -5.76
C ALA A 110 9.91 -9.27 -6.26
N GLY A 111 11.02 -9.04 -6.93
CA GLY A 111 11.35 -7.76 -7.54
C GLY A 111 12.85 -7.52 -7.65
N ALA A 112 13.22 -6.45 -8.34
CA ALA A 112 14.62 -6.15 -8.67
C ALA A 112 15.52 -5.96 -7.43
N ALA A 113 14.97 -5.46 -6.32
CA ALA A 113 15.75 -5.23 -5.10
C ALA A 113 15.88 -6.49 -4.21
N ARG A 114 15.15 -7.59 -4.50
CA ARG A 114 15.07 -8.72 -3.56
C ARG A 114 16.44 -9.34 -3.25
N ALA A 115 17.28 -9.54 -4.24
CA ALA A 115 18.60 -10.18 -4.06
C ALA A 115 19.50 -9.32 -3.17
N SER A 116 19.57 -8.00 -3.44
CA SER A 116 20.38 -7.07 -2.65
C SER A 116 19.88 -6.93 -1.21
N LEU A 117 18.56 -7.01 -0.97
CA LEU A 117 18.00 -6.97 0.38
C LEU A 117 18.38 -8.20 1.20
N ILE A 118 18.36 -9.39 0.58
CA ILE A 118 18.82 -10.65 1.23
C ILE A 118 20.30 -10.57 1.56
N GLU A 119 21.10 -10.09 0.62
CA GLU A 119 22.55 -9.90 0.81
C GLU A 119 22.83 -8.91 1.95
N GLN A 120 22.18 -7.74 1.95
CA GLN A 120 22.30 -6.73 3.00
C GLN A 120 21.94 -7.29 4.38
N ALA A 121 20.81 -8.02 4.48
CA ALA A 121 20.39 -8.66 5.74
C ALA A 121 21.42 -9.70 6.21
N GLY A 122 22.02 -10.47 5.28
CA GLY A 122 23.09 -11.43 5.58
C GLY A 122 24.36 -10.76 6.06
N GLN A 123 24.83 -9.70 5.38
CA GLN A 123 26.00 -8.93 5.78
C GLN A 123 25.86 -8.29 7.16
N LEU A 124 24.64 -7.87 7.51
CA LEU A 124 24.31 -7.30 8.83
C LEU A 124 24.04 -8.37 9.91
N GLY A 125 24.06 -9.66 9.56
CA GLY A 125 23.83 -10.77 10.48
C GLY A 125 22.42 -10.79 11.08
N LEU A 126 21.39 -10.38 10.33
CA LEU A 126 20.02 -10.23 10.84
C LEU A 126 19.30 -11.58 10.95
N SER A 127 19.03 -12.01 12.18
CA SER A 127 18.18 -13.17 12.46
C SER A 127 16.70 -12.83 12.66
N ASN A 128 16.36 -11.53 12.63
CA ASN A 128 15.00 -11.04 12.81
C ASN A 128 14.29 -10.72 11.50
N VAL A 129 14.87 -11.09 10.35
CA VAL A 129 14.30 -10.89 9.01
C VAL A 129 14.03 -12.24 8.34
N VAL A 130 12.83 -12.40 7.80
CA VAL A 130 12.38 -13.60 7.07
C VAL A 130 12.00 -13.20 5.66
N PHE A 131 12.58 -13.88 4.65
CA PHE A 131 12.25 -13.65 3.24
C PHE A 131 11.49 -14.85 2.66
N LEU A 132 10.24 -14.63 2.27
CA LEU A 132 9.46 -15.58 1.49
C LEU A 132 9.55 -15.24 -0.01
N PRO A 133 9.57 -16.23 -0.89
CA PRO A 133 9.44 -15.99 -2.33
C PRO A 133 8.06 -15.45 -2.68
N MET A 134 7.88 -15.07 -3.95
CA MET A 134 6.56 -14.74 -4.49
C MET A 134 5.58 -15.89 -4.22
N GLN A 135 4.42 -15.54 -3.69
CA GLN A 135 3.36 -16.47 -3.35
C GLN A 135 2.21 -16.39 -4.38
N PRO A 136 1.49 -17.49 -4.63
CA PRO A 136 0.23 -17.45 -5.37
C PRO A 136 -0.76 -16.47 -4.69
N LYS A 137 -1.58 -15.80 -5.49
CA LYS A 137 -2.54 -14.79 -5.00
C LYS A 137 -3.47 -15.35 -3.93
N GLU A 138 -3.83 -16.62 -4.04
CA GLU A 138 -4.71 -17.34 -3.12
C GLU A 138 -4.08 -17.50 -1.73
N ARG A 139 -2.76 -17.56 -1.64
CA ARG A 139 -2.00 -17.72 -0.39
C ARG A 139 -1.62 -16.39 0.27
N ILE A 140 -1.76 -15.27 -0.43
CA ILE A 140 -1.40 -13.95 0.14
C ILE A 140 -2.16 -13.64 1.44
N PRO A 141 -3.47 -13.93 1.58
CA PRO A 141 -4.16 -13.72 2.85
C PRO A 141 -3.62 -14.59 4.00
N ASP A 142 -3.13 -15.79 3.71
CA ASP A 142 -2.51 -16.64 4.74
C ASP A 142 -1.17 -16.05 5.20
N ILE A 143 -0.40 -15.44 4.29
CA ILE A 143 0.83 -14.74 4.66
C ILE A 143 0.51 -13.47 5.46
N TRP A 144 -0.52 -12.69 5.06
CA TRP A 144 -0.98 -11.54 5.85
C TRP A 144 -1.45 -11.95 7.25
N SER A 145 -2.06 -13.14 7.40
CA SER A 145 -2.51 -13.63 8.71
C SER A 145 -1.39 -13.85 9.71
N LEU A 146 -0.12 -13.96 9.26
CA LEU A 146 1.06 -14.08 10.12
C LEU A 146 1.47 -12.75 10.74
N CYS A 147 0.97 -11.63 10.23
CA CYS A 147 1.43 -10.29 10.58
C CYS A 147 0.59 -9.68 11.70
N ASP A 148 1.23 -8.90 12.55
CA ASP A 148 0.59 -8.03 13.55
C ASP A 148 0.49 -6.60 13.05
N LEU A 149 1.29 -6.25 12.03
CA LEU A 149 1.40 -4.93 11.46
C LEU A 149 1.70 -5.03 9.96
N ALA A 150 0.93 -4.33 9.16
CA ALA A 150 1.19 -4.20 7.72
C ALA A 150 2.11 -3.00 7.47
N LEU A 151 3.24 -3.24 6.82
CA LEU A 151 4.19 -2.20 6.44
C LEU A 151 3.97 -1.76 4.99
N VAL A 152 3.81 -0.47 4.80
CA VAL A 152 3.83 0.21 3.50
C VAL A 152 5.01 1.16 3.48
N HIS A 153 5.91 1.00 2.53
CA HIS A 153 7.10 1.86 2.43
C HIS A 153 7.30 2.32 0.99
N LEU A 154 7.52 3.62 0.81
CA LEU A 154 7.84 4.26 -0.47
C LEU A 154 9.01 5.20 -0.29
N LYS A 155 9.79 5.41 -1.35
CA LYS A 155 10.82 6.45 -1.39
C LYS A 155 10.25 7.83 -1.14
N ASP A 156 11.07 8.71 -0.59
CA ASP A 156 10.78 10.14 -0.47
C ASP A 156 11.07 10.86 -1.78
N GLU A 157 10.20 10.65 -2.76
CA GLU A 157 10.26 11.29 -4.08
C GLU A 157 8.89 11.86 -4.43
N PRO A 158 8.80 13.04 -5.10
CA PRO A 158 7.54 13.69 -5.42
C PRO A 158 6.53 12.80 -6.18
N THR A 159 7.02 11.90 -7.03
CA THR A 159 6.18 10.97 -7.80
C THR A 159 5.34 10.06 -6.90
N PHE A 160 5.83 9.73 -5.70
CA PHE A 160 5.13 8.84 -4.77
C PHE A 160 4.09 9.53 -3.90
N THR A 161 3.97 10.85 -3.95
CA THR A 161 2.84 11.58 -3.35
C THR A 161 1.52 11.32 -4.09
N GLU A 162 1.60 10.87 -5.36
CA GLU A 162 0.46 10.66 -6.25
C GLU A 162 0.00 9.19 -6.32
N VAL A 163 0.69 8.27 -5.62
CA VAL A 163 0.45 6.83 -5.72
C VAL A 163 -0.20 6.29 -4.46
N ILE A 164 -1.20 5.42 -4.63
CA ILE A 164 -1.81 4.65 -3.54
C ILE A 164 -1.44 3.18 -3.70
N PRO A 165 -0.55 2.61 -2.86
CA PRO A 165 -0.21 1.19 -2.90
C PRO A 165 -1.40 0.31 -2.52
N SER A 166 -1.74 -0.68 -3.34
CA SER A 166 -2.89 -1.58 -3.13
C SER A 166 -2.82 -2.37 -1.81
N LYS A 167 -1.62 -2.60 -1.28
CA LYS A 167 -1.42 -3.30 0.00
C LYS A 167 -2.06 -2.58 1.20
N ILE A 168 -2.34 -1.27 1.10
CA ILE A 168 -3.13 -0.54 2.10
C ILE A 168 -4.52 -1.17 2.22
N PHE A 169 -5.18 -1.40 1.09
CA PHE A 169 -6.53 -1.96 1.07
C PHE A 169 -6.55 -3.44 1.41
N GLU A 170 -5.50 -4.19 1.03
CA GLU A 170 -5.31 -5.58 1.46
C GLU A 170 -5.19 -5.67 2.99
N ALA A 171 -4.37 -4.80 3.59
CA ALA A 171 -4.20 -4.72 5.04
C ALA A 171 -5.52 -4.34 5.74
N MET A 172 -6.27 -3.37 5.17
CA MET A 172 -7.60 -3.02 5.68
C MET A 172 -8.55 -4.21 5.64
N GLY A 173 -8.62 -4.94 4.51
CA GLY A 173 -9.44 -6.14 4.39
C GLY A 173 -9.07 -7.24 5.39
N MET A 174 -7.79 -7.38 5.71
CA MET A 174 -7.30 -8.32 6.73
C MET A 174 -7.48 -7.84 8.17
N GLY A 175 -7.91 -6.59 8.39
CA GLY A 175 -8.00 -6.00 9.73
C GLY A 175 -6.64 -5.81 10.39
N LEU A 176 -5.61 -5.45 9.63
CA LEU A 176 -4.27 -5.19 10.14
C LEU A 176 -4.04 -3.69 10.35
N PRO A 177 -3.44 -3.28 11.47
CA PRO A 177 -2.92 -1.93 11.63
C PRO A 177 -1.88 -1.64 10.56
N ILE A 178 -1.87 -0.43 10.03
CA ILE A 178 -0.97 -0.02 8.96
C ILE A 178 0.12 0.90 9.50
N LEU A 179 1.38 0.56 9.24
CA LEU A 179 2.50 1.46 9.39
C LEU A 179 2.95 1.90 7.99
N ILE A 180 2.72 3.16 7.67
CA ILE A 180 3.11 3.71 6.37
C ILE A 180 4.25 4.69 6.51
N ALA A 181 5.36 4.42 5.81
CA ALA A 181 6.48 5.33 5.62
C ALA A 181 6.49 5.77 4.15
N ALA A 182 5.95 6.95 3.89
CA ALA A 182 5.76 7.49 2.54
C ALA A 182 5.69 9.02 2.57
N PRO A 183 6.01 9.73 1.49
CA PRO A 183 5.77 11.16 1.40
C PRO A 183 4.27 11.46 1.58
N LYS A 184 3.98 12.66 2.14
CA LYS A 184 2.59 13.09 2.36
C LYS A 184 1.83 13.14 1.04
N GLY A 185 0.69 12.44 0.98
CA GLY A 185 -0.17 12.34 -0.20
C GLY A 185 -1.38 11.47 0.08
N GLU A 186 -2.14 11.11 -0.97
CA GLU A 186 -3.42 10.39 -0.79
C GLU A 186 -3.28 9.06 -0.03
N ALA A 187 -2.15 8.36 -0.16
CA ALA A 187 -1.91 7.12 0.58
C ALA A 187 -1.85 7.34 2.10
N THR A 188 -1.12 8.37 2.54
CA THR A 188 -1.01 8.74 3.96
C THR A 188 -2.30 9.35 4.48
N ASP A 189 -2.99 10.14 3.65
CA ASP A 189 -4.26 10.77 3.99
C ASP A 189 -5.36 9.72 4.23
N ILE A 190 -5.43 8.66 3.41
CA ILE A 190 -6.35 7.52 3.62
C ILE A 190 -6.08 6.86 4.97
N VAL A 191 -4.82 6.49 5.28
CA VAL A 191 -4.49 5.82 6.54
C VAL A 191 -4.84 6.69 7.76
N THR A 192 -4.63 8.02 7.63
CA THR A 192 -4.92 8.98 8.70
C THR A 192 -6.43 9.21 8.86
N ALA A 193 -7.16 9.44 7.76
CA ALA A 193 -8.59 9.69 7.77
C ALA A 193 -9.38 8.50 8.33
N GLU A 194 -9.00 7.29 7.93
CA GLU A 194 -9.62 6.05 8.43
C GLU A 194 -9.11 5.65 9.82
N GLN A 195 -8.16 6.39 10.40
CA GLN A 195 -7.53 6.03 11.68
C GLN A 195 -7.10 4.56 11.69
N ALA A 196 -6.53 4.10 10.58
CA ALA A 196 -6.19 2.70 10.35
C ALA A 196 -4.73 2.39 10.70
N GLY A 197 -3.94 3.37 11.15
CA GLY A 197 -2.53 3.16 11.43
C GLY A 197 -1.74 4.42 11.75
N ILE A 198 -0.42 4.33 11.60
CA ILE A 198 0.53 5.42 11.84
C ILE A 198 1.24 5.78 10.53
N VAL A 199 1.42 7.08 10.32
CA VAL A 199 2.25 7.64 9.25
C VAL A 199 3.57 8.08 9.85
N VAL A 200 4.69 7.66 9.25
CA VAL A 200 6.04 8.15 9.56
C VAL A 200 6.66 8.77 8.32
N SER A 201 7.48 9.80 8.52
CA SER A 201 8.19 10.44 7.40
C SER A 201 9.30 9.53 6.88
N PRO A 202 9.38 9.26 5.56
CA PRO A 202 10.52 8.59 4.95
C PRO A 202 11.68 9.58 4.72
N PRO A 203 12.90 9.11 4.44
CA PRO A 203 13.46 7.84 4.86
C PRO A 203 14.11 8.02 6.23
N ASN A 204 13.55 7.45 7.27
CA ASN A 204 14.12 7.51 8.60
C ASN A 204 14.00 6.16 9.32
N PRO A 205 15.04 5.31 9.25
CA PRO A 205 15.04 4.01 9.91
C PRO A 205 14.79 4.07 11.42
N ASN A 206 15.24 5.11 12.10
CA ASN A 206 15.00 5.28 13.54
C ASN A 206 13.52 5.55 13.83
N SER A 207 12.89 6.49 13.09
CA SER A 207 11.46 6.77 13.25
C SER A 207 10.59 5.55 12.95
N LEU A 208 11.00 4.74 11.95
CA LEU A 208 10.32 3.49 11.65
C LEU A 208 10.46 2.47 12.78
N ALA A 209 11.66 2.31 13.34
CA ALA A 209 11.92 1.42 14.48
C ALA A 209 11.15 1.86 15.73
N ASP A 210 11.13 3.16 16.04
CA ASP A 210 10.37 3.73 17.16
C ASP A 210 8.87 3.48 17.02
N ALA A 211 8.32 3.69 15.82
CA ALA A 211 6.91 3.44 15.54
C ALA A 211 6.55 1.96 15.68
N ILE A 212 7.43 1.05 15.26
CA ILE A 212 7.27 -0.40 15.44
C ILE A 212 7.23 -0.75 16.93
N CYS A 213 8.20 -0.25 17.72
CA CYS A 213 8.23 -0.48 19.17
C CYS A 213 6.96 0.06 19.85
N LYS A 214 6.57 1.29 19.54
CA LYS A 214 5.34 1.88 20.07
C LYS A 214 4.12 1.02 19.76
N LEU A 215 3.95 0.59 18.51
CA LEU A 215 2.83 -0.25 18.12
C LEU A 215 2.90 -1.66 18.71
N ARG A 216 4.08 -2.23 18.91
CA ARG A 216 4.25 -3.50 19.63
C ARG A 216 3.74 -3.40 21.07
N ASP A 217 4.07 -2.32 21.75
CA ASP A 217 3.82 -2.18 23.19
C ASP A 217 2.39 -1.67 23.48
N ASP A 218 1.83 -0.84 22.60
CA ASP A 218 0.47 -0.32 22.72
C ASP A 218 -0.58 -1.21 22.02
N VAL A 219 -0.97 -2.27 22.74
CA VAL A 219 -1.98 -3.23 22.27
C VAL A 219 -3.35 -2.58 22.04
N ALA A 220 -3.71 -1.58 22.86
CA ALA A 220 -5.02 -0.91 22.76
C ALA A 220 -5.12 -0.13 21.47
N THR A 221 -4.10 0.68 21.14
CA THR A 221 -4.03 1.44 19.88
C THR A 221 -4.01 0.50 18.68
N ARG A 222 -3.23 -0.60 18.72
CA ARG A 222 -3.24 -1.59 17.62
C ARG A 222 -4.64 -2.16 17.36
N LYS A 223 -5.36 -2.56 18.42
CA LYS A 223 -6.72 -3.09 18.28
C LYS A 223 -7.67 -2.06 17.70
N THR A 224 -7.53 -0.79 18.07
CA THR A 224 -8.33 0.31 17.52
C THR A 224 -8.05 0.46 16.02
N TYR A 225 -6.79 0.55 15.61
CA TYR A 225 -6.42 0.65 14.20
C TYR A 225 -6.88 -0.56 13.38
N ALA A 226 -6.74 -1.78 13.91
CA ALA A 226 -7.21 -3.00 13.27
C ALA A 226 -8.73 -2.99 13.04
N LYS A 227 -9.50 -2.57 14.04
CA LYS A 227 -10.96 -2.43 13.94
C LYS A 227 -11.35 -1.38 12.90
N ASN A 228 -10.71 -0.23 12.92
CA ASN A 228 -10.97 0.86 11.98
C ASN A 228 -10.59 0.46 10.55
N ALA A 229 -9.44 -0.17 10.35
CA ALA A 229 -9.01 -0.72 9.07
C ALA A 229 -10.06 -1.66 8.47
N LEU A 230 -10.54 -2.62 9.26
CA LEU A 230 -11.57 -3.56 8.82
C LEU A 230 -12.89 -2.87 8.51
N ALA A 231 -13.28 -1.88 9.30
CA ALA A 231 -14.52 -1.11 9.07
C ALA A 231 -14.45 -0.25 7.79
N ALA A 232 -13.27 0.26 7.44
CA ALA A 232 -13.04 1.04 6.23
C ALA A 232 -12.97 0.18 4.95
N ALA A 233 -12.56 -1.08 5.04
CA ALA A 233 -12.30 -1.94 3.88
C ALA A 233 -13.43 -2.00 2.84
N PRO A 234 -14.73 -2.03 3.19
CA PRO A 234 -15.82 -2.07 2.20
C PRO A 234 -15.85 -0.82 1.29
N GLN A 235 -15.37 0.33 1.76
CA GLN A 235 -15.32 1.55 0.96
C GLN A 235 -14.23 1.50 -0.14
N TYR A 236 -13.28 0.58 0.00
CA TYR A 236 -12.17 0.35 -0.92
C TYR A 236 -12.24 -1.06 -1.51
N SER A 237 -13.45 -1.56 -1.76
CA SER A 237 -13.64 -2.88 -2.37
C SER A 237 -13.64 -2.82 -3.89
N ARG A 238 -13.36 -3.95 -4.53
CA ARG A 238 -13.46 -4.07 -6.00
C ARG A 238 -14.88 -3.97 -6.50
N GLU A 239 -15.84 -4.39 -5.70
CA GLU A 239 -17.27 -4.25 -6.00
C GLU A 239 -17.61 -2.76 -6.12
N LYS A 240 -17.20 -1.94 -5.15
CA LYS A 240 -17.40 -0.49 -5.22
C LYS A 240 -16.67 0.14 -6.41
N GLN A 241 -15.44 -0.27 -6.68
CA GLN A 241 -14.70 0.15 -7.88
C GLN A 241 -15.45 -0.18 -9.17
N ALA A 242 -16.05 -1.37 -9.24
CA ALA A 242 -16.84 -1.78 -10.41
C ALA A 242 -18.10 -0.92 -10.57
N ASP A 243 -18.80 -0.64 -9.47
CA ASP A 243 -19.99 0.23 -9.49
C ASP A 243 -19.64 1.64 -9.96
N GLU A 244 -18.56 2.24 -9.43
CA GLU A 244 -18.05 3.54 -9.88
C GLU A 244 -17.69 3.52 -11.38
N MET A 245 -17.09 2.43 -11.87
CA MET A 245 -16.76 2.29 -13.29
C MET A 245 -18.03 2.15 -14.16
N ILE A 246 -19.06 1.47 -13.67
CA ILE A 246 -20.39 1.38 -14.34
C ILE A 246 -21.00 2.78 -14.45
N GLU A 247 -20.89 3.61 -13.41
CA GLU A 247 -21.37 5.01 -13.46
C GLU A 247 -20.63 5.82 -14.54
N VAL A 248 -19.30 5.64 -14.69
CA VAL A 248 -18.53 6.27 -15.79
C VAL A 248 -19.11 5.87 -17.15
N PHE A 249 -19.32 4.58 -17.40
CA PHE A 249 -19.89 4.09 -18.66
C PHE A 249 -21.32 4.61 -18.90
N ALA A 250 -22.17 4.59 -17.89
CA ALA A 250 -23.53 5.09 -17.97
C ALA A 250 -23.57 6.59 -18.33
N SER A 251 -22.71 7.40 -17.72
CA SER A 251 -22.54 8.82 -18.04
C SER A 251 -22.15 9.05 -19.51
N VAL A 252 -21.18 8.29 -20.01
CA VAL A 252 -20.73 8.39 -21.41
C VAL A 252 -21.84 8.01 -22.38
N ILE A 253 -22.58 6.94 -22.10
CA ILE A 253 -23.67 6.44 -22.98
C ILE A 253 -24.86 7.42 -22.98
N SER A 254 -25.22 7.99 -21.83
CA SER A 254 -26.34 8.92 -21.71
C SER A 254 -26.03 10.34 -22.16
N GLY A 255 -24.74 10.67 -22.39
CA GLY A 255 -24.31 12.03 -22.73
C GLY A 255 -24.47 13.04 -21.58
N VAL A 256 -24.70 12.57 -20.35
CA VAL A 256 -24.83 13.43 -19.15
C VAL A 256 -23.44 13.76 -18.63
N SER A 257 -23.07 15.04 -18.66
CA SER A 257 -21.81 15.49 -18.07
C SER A 257 -21.82 15.33 -16.55
N HIS A 258 -20.73 14.80 -16.00
CA HIS A 258 -20.55 14.70 -14.56
C HIS A 258 -20.24 16.09 -13.99
N THR A 259 -21.15 16.66 -13.20
CA THR A 259 -20.81 17.77 -12.32
C THR A 259 -19.90 17.23 -11.23
N ALA A 260 -18.60 17.60 -11.29
CA ALA A 260 -17.61 17.19 -10.32
C ALA A 260 -18.10 17.49 -8.91
N LYS A 261 -18.35 16.46 -8.10
CA LYS A 261 -18.43 16.63 -6.64
C LYS A 261 -17.01 17.01 -6.20
N GLU A 262 -16.79 18.30 -5.98
CA GLU A 262 -15.63 18.78 -5.26
C GLU A 262 -15.74 18.27 -3.82
N ILE A 263 -14.79 17.41 -3.45
CA ILE A 263 -14.57 17.10 -2.04
C ILE A 263 -13.65 18.21 -1.53
N SER A 264 -14.25 19.13 -0.78
CA SER A 264 -13.57 20.12 0.05
C SER A 264 -12.72 19.46 1.13
#